data_382aa62d62c5530bba97988c8a2b15b5
#
_entry.id   382aa62d62c5530bba97988c8a2b15b5
#
_cell.length_a   1.000
_cell.length_b   1.000
_cell.length_c   1.000
_cell.angle_alpha   90.00
_cell.angle_beta   90.00
_cell.angle_gamma   90.00
#
_symmetry.space_group_name_H-M   'P 1'
#
loop_
_entity.id
_entity.type
_entity.pdbx_description
1 polymer ?
#
loop_
_entity_poly.entity_id
_entity_poly.type
_entity_poly.pdbx_seq_one_letter_code
_entity_poly.pdbx_strand_id
1 'polypeptide(L)'
;MLSTPSRKLVVVVLAALALLAVPTVATTAGTIVIYGADTGSTLTLSTKGNKIVVKGRMARRDQPGCQFTKGHRVAVCSTRNVDSIEIQMGPSGDFVQVADQLPLPLTIYLGDGSDKFIGNGERDTCYPGGNRRNRCVGGGNDDICITGQQNSDCVGGPGNDYCRHGDGSDGCWGGPGDDVCVMGPGQDGCHGEEGNDRLYGGAQPDQLYGGPGYDFCDGGPGWGKSHECDIGPRR
;
A
#
# COMPACT_ATOMS: atom_id res chain seq x y z
N MET A 1 25.06 -24.83 -18.41
CA MET A 1 23.62 -24.56 -18.18
C MET A 1 23.51 -23.11 -17.80
N LEU A 2 23.09 -22.28 -18.74
CA LEU A 2 22.99 -20.82 -18.56
C LEU A 2 21.56 -20.51 -18.11
N SER A 3 21.42 -19.95 -16.92
CA SER A 3 20.13 -19.47 -16.40
C SER A 3 19.76 -18.19 -17.12
N THR A 4 18.62 -18.19 -17.80
CA THR A 4 18.03 -17.00 -18.40
C THR A 4 17.47 -16.10 -17.30
N PRO A 5 17.75 -14.79 -17.31
CA PRO A 5 17.14 -13.87 -16.35
C PRO A 5 15.66 -13.64 -16.71
N SER A 6 14.78 -13.76 -15.73
CA SER A 6 13.37 -13.43 -15.89
C SER A 6 13.20 -11.94 -16.16
N ARG A 7 12.64 -11.61 -17.31
CA ARG A 7 12.27 -10.23 -17.65
C ARG A 7 10.97 -9.86 -16.94
N LYS A 8 11.07 -8.95 -15.98
CA LYS A 8 9.89 -8.29 -15.42
C LYS A 8 9.27 -7.42 -16.51
N LEU A 9 8.09 -7.78 -16.97
CA LEU A 9 7.29 -6.93 -17.82
C LEU A 9 6.33 -6.12 -16.93
N VAL A 10 6.64 -4.85 -16.74
CA VAL A 10 5.75 -3.90 -16.09
C VAL A 10 4.74 -3.44 -17.13
N VAL A 11 3.49 -3.86 -17.00
CA VAL A 11 2.41 -3.32 -17.82
C VAL A 11 1.82 -2.11 -17.07
N VAL A 12 2.20 -0.92 -17.51
CA VAL A 12 1.57 0.33 -17.10
C VAL A 12 0.29 0.49 -17.91
N VAL A 13 -0.86 0.33 -17.27
CA VAL A 13 -2.15 0.65 -17.90
C VAL A 13 -2.48 2.10 -17.56
N LEU A 14 -2.34 2.98 -18.54
CA LEU A 14 -2.82 4.36 -18.48
C LEU A 14 -4.35 4.35 -18.47
N ALA A 15 -4.93 4.94 -17.45
CA ALA A 15 -6.36 5.20 -17.39
C ALA A 15 -6.74 6.31 -18.41
N ALA A 16 -7.47 5.95 -19.42
CA ALA A 16 -8.18 6.91 -20.28
C ALA A 16 -9.53 6.34 -20.70
N LEU A 17 -10.56 7.07 -20.36
CA LEU A 17 -11.94 7.12 -20.85
C LEU A 17 -12.66 5.81 -21.25
N ALA A 18 -13.80 5.65 -20.58
CA ALA A 18 -14.99 4.91 -20.94
C ALA A 18 -15.06 4.40 -22.40
N LEU A 19 -15.02 3.10 -22.57
CA LEU A 19 -15.98 2.32 -23.38
C LEU A 19 -15.75 0.85 -23.08
N LEU A 20 -16.83 0.14 -22.83
CA LEU A 20 -16.99 -1.30 -22.63
C LEU A 20 -15.99 -2.21 -23.39
N ALA A 21 -14.79 -2.35 -22.87
CA ALA A 21 -13.90 -3.44 -23.23
C ALA A 21 -13.52 -4.16 -21.95
N VAL A 22 -14.04 -5.37 -21.76
CA VAL A 22 -13.64 -6.29 -20.70
C VAL A 22 -12.14 -6.57 -20.91
N PRO A 23 -11.22 -6.08 -20.06
CA PRO A 23 -9.83 -6.49 -20.20
C PRO A 23 -9.71 -7.96 -19.80
N THR A 24 -9.20 -8.74 -20.72
CA THR A 24 -8.75 -10.10 -20.45
C THR A 24 -7.59 -10.03 -19.47
N VAL A 25 -7.71 -10.73 -18.35
CA VAL A 25 -6.63 -10.86 -17.38
C VAL A 25 -5.52 -11.68 -17.99
N ALA A 26 -4.41 -11.01 -18.31
CA ALA A 26 -3.18 -11.70 -18.62
C ALA A 26 -2.52 -12.04 -17.27
N THR A 27 -2.49 -13.30 -16.88
CA THR A 27 -1.54 -13.74 -15.87
C THR A 27 -0.14 -13.58 -16.45
N THR A 28 0.55 -12.54 -16.03
CA THR A 28 2.01 -12.58 -16.08
C THR A 28 2.43 -13.74 -15.19
N ALA A 29 3.32 -14.59 -15.66
CA ALA A 29 3.83 -15.70 -14.86
C ALA A 29 4.28 -15.15 -13.50
N GLY A 30 3.64 -15.61 -12.42
CA GLY A 30 3.98 -15.23 -11.06
C GLY A 30 3.07 -14.21 -10.37
N THR A 31 2.08 -13.58 -11.01
CA THR A 31 1.21 -12.61 -10.35
C THR A 31 -0.27 -12.96 -10.49
N ILE A 32 -1.02 -12.94 -9.37
CA ILE A 32 -2.47 -12.97 -9.38
C ILE A 32 -3.00 -11.55 -9.32
N VAL A 33 -3.87 -11.17 -10.27
CA VAL A 33 -4.53 -9.86 -10.27
C VAL A 33 -5.98 -10.01 -9.82
N ILE A 34 -6.39 -9.27 -8.80
CA ILE A 34 -7.73 -9.28 -8.23
C ILE A 34 -8.37 -7.91 -8.46
N TYR A 35 -9.59 -7.92 -9.01
CA TYR A 35 -10.36 -6.70 -9.23
C TYR A 35 -11.52 -6.62 -8.24
N GLY A 36 -11.59 -5.53 -7.48
CA GLY A 36 -12.77 -5.18 -6.69
C GLY A 36 -13.93 -4.74 -7.58
N ALA A 37 -15.13 -4.70 -7.01
CA ALA A 37 -16.30 -4.17 -7.71
C ALA A 37 -16.29 -2.63 -7.74
N ASP A 38 -16.97 -2.04 -8.71
CA ASP A 38 -17.05 -0.58 -8.89
C ASP A 38 -17.84 0.15 -7.78
N THR A 39 -18.46 -0.59 -6.88
CA THR A 39 -19.24 -0.05 -5.76
C THR A 39 -18.67 -0.56 -4.45
N GLY A 40 -18.18 0.31 -3.60
CA GLY A 40 -17.54 0.08 -2.31
C GLY A 40 -17.46 -1.38 -1.86
N SER A 41 -16.27 -1.92 -1.80
CA SER A 41 -16.03 -3.35 -1.61
C SER A 41 -15.23 -3.62 -0.35
N THR A 42 -15.56 -4.72 0.31
CA THR A 42 -14.69 -5.30 1.32
C THR A 42 -14.11 -6.59 0.78
N LEU A 43 -12.78 -6.66 0.68
CA LEU A 43 -12.07 -7.88 0.31
C LEU A 43 -11.27 -8.39 1.49
N THR A 44 -11.35 -9.69 1.72
CA THR A 44 -10.47 -10.38 2.68
C THR A 44 -9.71 -11.49 1.95
N LEU A 45 -8.40 -11.51 2.13
CA LEU A 45 -7.51 -12.52 1.57
C LEU A 45 -6.99 -13.41 2.69
N SER A 46 -6.99 -14.71 2.43
CA SER A 46 -6.45 -15.71 3.36
C SER A 46 -5.90 -16.91 2.60
N THR A 47 -5.13 -17.75 3.27
CA THR A 47 -4.64 -19.01 2.70
C THR A 47 -5.45 -20.21 3.17
N LYS A 48 -5.52 -21.23 2.34
CA LYS A 48 -6.03 -22.56 2.70
C LYS A 48 -5.19 -23.62 1.98
N GLY A 49 -4.18 -24.14 2.67
CA GLY A 49 -3.16 -24.99 2.03
C GLY A 49 -2.46 -24.22 0.90
N ASN A 50 -2.34 -24.83 -0.27
CA ASN A 50 -1.71 -24.21 -1.44
C ASN A 50 -2.69 -23.35 -2.26
N LYS A 51 -3.63 -22.69 -1.60
CA LYS A 51 -4.64 -21.84 -2.26
C LYS A 51 -4.80 -20.52 -1.53
N ILE A 52 -5.02 -19.47 -2.31
CA ILE A 52 -5.47 -18.17 -1.81
C ILE A 52 -6.99 -18.16 -1.91
N VAL A 53 -7.63 -17.75 -0.83
CA VAL A 53 -9.09 -17.57 -0.77
C VAL A 53 -9.36 -16.08 -0.63
N VAL A 54 -9.98 -15.51 -1.64
CA VAL A 54 -10.45 -14.13 -1.65
C VAL A 54 -11.93 -14.10 -1.40
N LYS A 55 -12.37 -13.39 -0.39
CA LYS A 55 -13.79 -13.19 -0.06
C LYS A 55 -14.14 -11.72 -0.18
N GLY A 56 -15.29 -11.45 -0.77
CA GLY A 56 -15.81 -10.10 -0.92
C GLY A 56 -16.47 -9.90 -2.28
N ARG A 57 -16.84 -8.66 -2.57
CA ARG A 57 -17.47 -8.32 -3.84
C ARG A 57 -16.37 -8.03 -4.87
N MET A 58 -16.25 -8.89 -5.86
CA MET A 58 -15.27 -8.81 -6.94
C MET A 58 -15.95 -8.48 -8.28
N ALA A 59 -15.23 -7.82 -9.17
CA ALA A 59 -15.68 -7.64 -10.54
C ALA A 59 -15.84 -8.99 -11.25
N ARG A 60 -16.78 -9.08 -12.17
CA ARG A 60 -16.98 -10.27 -13.01
C ARG A 60 -15.91 -10.31 -14.09
N ARG A 61 -14.77 -10.86 -13.77
CA ARG A 61 -13.66 -11.06 -14.70
C ARG A 61 -13.10 -12.45 -14.49
N ASP A 62 -12.90 -13.17 -15.57
CA ASP A 62 -12.25 -14.47 -15.52
C ASP A 62 -10.77 -14.26 -15.16
N GLN A 63 -10.33 -14.94 -14.12
CA GLN A 63 -8.93 -14.91 -13.70
C GLN A 63 -8.34 -16.31 -13.89
N PRO A 64 -7.35 -16.47 -14.77
CA PRO A 64 -6.66 -17.75 -14.93
C PRO A 64 -6.10 -18.23 -13.57
N GLY A 65 -6.30 -19.50 -13.26
CA GLY A 65 -5.87 -20.08 -11.99
C GLY A 65 -6.81 -19.86 -10.80
N CYS A 66 -7.87 -19.08 -10.95
CA CYS A 66 -8.89 -18.86 -9.92
C CYS A 66 -10.23 -19.49 -10.30
N GLN A 67 -10.93 -20.01 -9.30
CA GLN A 67 -12.30 -20.51 -9.41
C GLN A 67 -13.23 -19.63 -8.61
N PHE A 68 -14.29 -19.14 -9.24
CA PHE A 68 -15.29 -18.29 -8.59
C PHE A 68 -16.51 -19.11 -8.16
N THR A 69 -17.05 -18.80 -6.99
CA THR A 69 -18.35 -19.30 -6.56
C THR A 69 -19.50 -18.51 -7.20
N LYS A 70 -20.71 -19.06 -7.14
CA LYS A 70 -21.92 -18.37 -7.57
C LYS A 70 -22.01 -16.98 -6.94
N GLY A 71 -22.19 -15.95 -7.76
CA GLY A 71 -22.30 -14.54 -7.33
C GLY A 71 -20.98 -13.81 -7.16
N HIS A 72 -19.84 -14.36 -7.57
CA HIS A 72 -18.51 -13.73 -7.54
C HIS A 72 -18.11 -13.14 -6.17
N ARG A 73 -18.51 -13.82 -5.08
CA ARG A 73 -18.19 -13.39 -3.72
C ARG A 73 -17.03 -14.15 -3.08
N VAL A 74 -16.62 -15.24 -3.68
CA VAL A 74 -15.46 -16.01 -3.24
C VAL A 74 -14.68 -16.45 -4.48
N ALA A 75 -13.40 -16.13 -4.52
CA ALA A 75 -12.45 -16.70 -5.46
C ALA A 75 -11.47 -17.61 -4.72
N VAL A 76 -11.11 -18.71 -5.34
CA VAL A 76 -10.10 -19.63 -4.85
C VAL A 76 -9.06 -19.78 -5.93
N CYS A 77 -7.86 -19.27 -5.67
CA CYS A 77 -6.75 -19.25 -6.61
C CYS A 77 -5.66 -20.25 -6.18
N SER A 78 -4.99 -20.86 -7.14
CA SER A 78 -3.82 -21.70 -6.86
C SER A 78 -2.61 -20.81 -6.55
N THR A 79 -1.81 -21.19 -5.56
CA THR A 79 -0.53 -20.52 -5.28
C THR A 79 0.65 -21.08 -6.09
N ARG A 80 0.40 -22.07 -6.94
CA ARG A 80 1.46 -22.69 -7.73
C ARG A 80 2.05 -21.68 -8.73
N ASN A 81 3.34 -21.40 -8.64
CA ASN A 81 4.07 -20.43 -9.48
C ASN A 81 3.53 -18.99 -9.33
N VAL A 82 3.09 -18.63 -8.13
CA VAL A 82 2.67 -17.27 -7.79
C VAL A 82 3.72 -16.63 -6.91
N ASP A 83 4.21 -15.47 -7.32
CA ASP A 83 5.24 -14.71 -6.63
C ASP A 83 4.69 -13.45 -5.95
N SER A 84 3.54 -12.96 -6.42
CA SER A 84 2.91 -11.75 -5.88
C SER A 84 1.41 -11.69 -6.18
N ILE A 85 0.72 -10.80 -5.49
CA ILE A 85 -0.68 -10.48 -5.71
C ILE A 85 -0.81 -8.99 -6.01
N GLU A 86 -1.57 -8.67 -7.05
CA GLU A 86 -1.97 -7.30 -7.36
C GLU A 86 -3.49 -7.17 -7.13
N ILE A 87 -3.90 -6.11 -6.44
CA ILE A 87 -5.31 -5.80 -6.18
C ILE A 87 -5.62 -4.42 -6.76
N GLN A 88 -6.64 -4.36 -7.60
CA GLN A 88 -7.16 -3.13 -8.17
C GLN A 88 -8.60 -2.94 -7.73
N MET A 89 -8.85 -1.91 -6.92
CA MET A 89 -10.19 -1.57 -6.42
C MET A 89 -10.86 -0.53 -7.32
N GLY A 90 -12.13 -0.27 -7.07
CA GLY A 90 -12.96 0.64 -7.85
C GLY A 90 -12.96 2.09 -7.32
N PRO A 91 -13.88 2.93 -7.81
CA PRO A 91 -13.94 4.35 -7.45
C PRO A 91 -14.82 4.65 -6.22
N SER A 92 -14.89 3.78 -5.26
CA SER A 92 -15.73 3.94 -4.06
C SER A 92 -14.94 3.52 -2.83
N GLY A 93 -15.36 3.97 -1.65
CA GLY A 93 -14.67 3.61 -0.42
C GLY A 93 -14.55 2.10 -0.22
N ASP A 94 -13.33 1.61 -0.20
CA ASP A 94 -12.99 0.19 -0.20
C ASP A 94 -12.21 -0.23 1.04
N PHE A 95 -12.34 -1.49 1.41
CA PHE A 95 -11.56 -2.07 2.49
C PHE A 95 -10.94 -3.39 2.04
N VAL A 96 -9.61 -3.46 2.09
CA VAL A 96 -8.86 -4.68 1.81
C VAL A 96 -8.11 -5.10 3.07
N GLN A 97 -8.31 -6.33 3.50
CA GLN A 97 -7.60 -6.92 4.62
C GLN A 97 -6.99 -8.25 4.22
N VAL A 98 -5.74 -8.43 4.58
CA VAL A 98 -4.97 -9.63 4.32
C VAL A 98 -4.68 -10.34 5.64
N ALA A 99 -4.77 -11.67 5.64
CA ALA A 99 -4.38 -12.46 6.79
C ALA A 99 -2.85 -12.59 6.86
N ASP A 100 -2.29 -12.46 8.05
CA ASP A 100 -0.85 -12.53 8.32
C ASP A 100 -0.15 -13.79 7.77
N GLN A 101 -0.89 -14.85 7.57
CA GLN A 101 -0.39 -16.14 7.06
C GLN A 101 -0.31 -16.23 5.52
N LEU A 102 -0.59 -15.16 4.80
CA LEU A 102 -0.45 -15.12 3.34
C LEU A 102 1.01 -14.78 2.99
N PRO A 103 1.84 -15.75 2.56
CA PRO A 103 3.27 -15.55 2.38
C PRO A 103 3.57 -15.00 0.98
N LEU A 104 2.94 -13.92 0.59
CA LEU A 104 3.10 -13.28 -0.72
C LEU A 104 3.01 -11.77 -0.57
N PRO A 105 3.93 -11.01 -1.19
CA PRO A 105 3.86 -9.57 -1.25
C PRO A 105 2.68 -9.11 -2.10
N LEU A 106 2.10 -7.99 -1.71
CA LEU A 106 0.95 -7.39 -2.38
C LEU A 106 1.30 -6.03 -2.98
N THR A 107 0.69 -5.75 -4.12
CA THR A 107 0.63 -4.39 -4.67
C THR A 107 -0.84 -4.00 -4.79
N ILE A 108 -1.23 -2.91 -4.16
CA ILE A 108 -2.63 -2.54 -3.99
C ILE A 108 -2.88 -1.14 -4.52
N TYR A 109 -3.85 -1.04 -5.43
CA TYR A 109 -4.39 0.21 -5.95
C TYR A 109 -5.85 0.34 -5.48
N LEU A 110 -6.10 1.24 -4.54
CA LEU A 110 -7.42 1.36 -3.93
C LEU A 110 -8.39 2.23 -4.75
N GLY A 111 -7.86 3.10 -5.62
CA GLY A 111 -8.68 3.93 -6.51
C GLY A 111 -9.19 5.19 -5.84
N ASP A 112 -10.37 5.67 -6.28
CA ASP A 112 -11.01 6.82 -5.67
C ASP A 112 -11.88 6.38 -4.50
N GLY A 113 -11.89 7.16 -3.44
CA GLY A 113 -12.73 6.83 -2.30
C GLY A 113 -12.08 7.17 -0.98
N SER A 114 -12.69 6.72 0.07
CA SER A 114 -12.12 6.73 1.41
C SER A 114 -11.79 5.29 1.76
N ASP A 115 -10.54 4.91 1.58
CA ASP A 115 -10.13 3.54 1.49
C ASP A 115 -9.27 3.12 2.65
N LYS A 116 -9.27 1.82 2.92
CA LYS A 116 -8.41 1.23 3.93
C LYS A 116 -7.78 -0.06 3.44
N PHE A 117 -6.48 -0.16 3.63
CA PHE A 117 -5.71 -1.37 3.46
C PHE A 117 -5.10 -1.83 4.78
N ILE A 118 -5.11 -3.12 5.02
CA ILE A 118 -4.35 -3.79 6.07
C ILE A 118 -3.61 -4.95 5.41
N GLY A 119 -2.30 -4.83 5.35
CA GLY A 119 -1.37 -5.80 4.80
C GLY A 119 -1.09 -6.99 5.72
N ASN A 120 -0.02 -7.68 5.43
CA ASN A 120 0.40 -8.89 6.15
C ASN A 120 1.84 -8.76 6.68
N GLY A 121 2.55 -9.86 6.82
CA GLY A 121 3.96 -9.89 7.25
C GLY A 121 4.95 -9.99 6.10
N GLU A 122 4.56 -9.58 4.89
CA GLU A 122 5.41 -9.57 3.70
C GLU A 122 5.54 -8.13 3.20
N ARG A 123 6.48 -7.89 2.28
CA ARG A 123 6.66 -6.55 1.71
C ARG A 123 5.48 -6.16 0.83
N ASP A 124 4.69 -5.23 1.30
CA ASP A 124 3.51 -4.72 0.63
C ASP A 124 3.73 -3.33 0.02
N THR A 125 3.00 -3.03 -1.05
CA THR A 125 2.99 -1.70 -1.64
C THR A 125 1.55 -1.21 -1.78
N CYS A 126 1.23 -0.10 -1.11
CA CYS A 126 -0.10 0.50 -1.09
C CYS A 126 -0.13 1.84 -1.83
N TYR A 127 -1.02 1.93 -2.83
CA TYR A 127 -1.38 3.15 -3.55
C TYR A 127 -2.86 3.45 -3.29
N PRO A 128 -3.18 4.20 -2.25
CA PRO A 128 -4.57 4.45 -1.93
C PRO A 128 -5.28 5.35 -2.95
N GLY A 129 -4.52 6.11 -3.75
CA GLY A 129 -5.11 6.96 -4.78
C GLY A 129 -6.03 8.02 -4.18
N GLY A 130 -7.07 8.35 -4.93
CA GLY A 130 -8.27 9.03 -4.46
C GLY A 130 -8.14 10.50 -4.07
N ASN A 131 -9.30 11.04 -3.73
CA ASN A 131 -9.52 12.44 -3.36
C ASN A 131 -10.17 12.56 -1.96
N ARG A 132 -10.04 11.54 -1.13
CA ARG A 132 -10.57 11.47 0.24
C ARG A 132 -9.54 10.84 1.17
N ARG A 133 -9.84 10.87 2.49
CA ARG A 133 -8.95 10.32 3.50
C ARG A 133 -8.81 8.81 3.34
N ASN A 134 -7.57 8.36 3.26
CA ASN A 134 -7.21 6.96 3.11
C ASN A 134 -6.33 6.48 4.27
N ARG A 135 -6.24 5.17 4.44
CA ARG A 135 -5.34 4.56 5.41
C ARG A 135 -4.69 3.29 4.86
N CYS A 136 -3.37 3.30 4.80
CA CYS A 136 -2.56 2.10 4.59
C CYS A 136 -1.93 1.65 5.90
N VAL A 137 -2.03 0.36 6.17
CA VAL A 137 -1.28 -0.31 7.23
C VAL A 137 -0.48 -1.42 6.55
N GLY A 138 0.83 -1.33 6.54
CA GLY A 138 1.73 -2.27 5.88
C GLY A 138 1.69 -3.64 6.56
N GLY A 139 2.13 -3.71 7.75
CA GLY A 139 2.12 -4.95 8.53
C GLY A 139 3.48 -5.27 9.06
N GLY A 140 4.20 -6.17 8.47
CA GLY A 140 5.59 -6.47 8.82
C GLY A 140 6.44 -6.60 7.57
N ASN A 141 7.75 -6.61 7.73
CA ASN A 141 8.72 -6.39 6.67
C ASN A 141 8.63 -5.00 6.01
N ASP A 142 9.54 -4.72 5.11
CA ASP A 142 9.72 -3.38 4.54
C ASP A 142 8.57 -3.03 3.58
N ASP A 143 7.68 -2.17 3.98
CA ASP A 143 6.49 -1.77 3.25
C ASP A 143 6.63 -0.43 2.53
N ILE A 144 5.79 -0.19 1.54
CA ILE A 144 5.74 1.06 0.79
C ILE A 144 4.32 1.59 0.75
N CYS A 145 4.12 2.83 1.24
CA CYS A 145 2.86 3.54 1.13
C CYS A 145 3.09 4.86 0.39
N ILE A 146 2.37 5.07 -0.73
CA ILE A 146 2.45 6.30 -1.52
C ILE A 146 1.05 6.87 -1.68
N THR A 147 0.74 7.90 -0.90
CA THR A 147 -0.58 8.52 -0.90
C THR A 147 -0.72 9.66 -1.91
N GLY A 148 -1.95 10.06 -2.17
CA GLY A 148 -2.30 11.12 -3.11
C GLY A 148 -2.47 12.49 -2.44
N GLN A 149 -3.39 13.30 -2.96
CA GLN A 149 -3.59 14.71 -2.62
C GLN A 149 -4.69 14.93 -1.55
N GLN A 150 -4.78 14.12 -0.53
CA GLN A 150 -5.76 14.30 0.55
C GLN A 150 -5.24 13.69 1.83
N ASN A 151 -5.77 14.16 2.95
CA ASN A 151 -5.40 13.64 4.27
C ASN A 151 -5.41 12.13 4.31
N SER A 152 -4.25 11.54 4.55
CA SER A 152 -4.07 10.09 4.55
C SER A 152 -3.18 9.65 5.70
N ASP A 153 -3.40 8.42 6.15
CA ASP A 153 -2.59 7.83 7.19
C ASP A 153 -1.77 6.66 6.61
N CYS A 154 -0.49 6.62 6.92
CA CYS A 154 0.39 5.50 6.68
C CYS A 154 0.89 4.94 8.01
N VAL A 155 0.80 3.65 8.18
CA VAL A 155 1.35 2.91 9.32
C VAL A 155 2.20 1.80 8.73
N GLY A 156 3.52 1.90 8.87
CA GLY A 156 4.47 0.89 8.39
C GLY A 156 4.31 -0.40 9.18
N GLY A 157 4.78 -0.43 10.37
CA GLY A 157 4.80 -1.60 11.25
C GLY A 157 6.24 -2.03 11.51
N PRO A 158 6.50 -3.29 11.86
CA PRO A 158 7.87 -3.79 11.96
C PRO A 158 8.54 -3.96 10.59
N GLY A 159 9.62 -3.26 10.32
CA GLY A 159 10.36 -3.30 9.05
C GLY A 159 10.98 -1.95 8.74
N ASN A 160 11.73 -1.85 7.65
CA ASN A 160 12.22 -0.56 7.19
C ASN A 160 11.26 -0.01 6.15
N ASP A 161 10.34 0.83 6.59
CA ASP A 161 9.19 1.25 5.82
C ASP A 161 9.42 2.57 5.08
N TYR A 162 8.72 2.75 3.98
CA TYR A 162 8.74 3.96 3.20
C TYR A 162 7.34 4.53 3.04
N CYS A 163 7.09 5.66 3.70
CA CYS A 163 5.84 6.42 3.59
C CYS A 163 6.10 7.73 2.83
N ARG A 164 5.37 7.94 1.74
CA ARG A 164 5.38 9.19 0.99
C ARG A 164 3.98 9.72 0.84
N HIS A 165 3.78 10.95 1.29
CA HIS A 165 2.50 11.65 1.23
C HIS A 165 2.49 12.74 0.14
N GLY A 166 1.30 13.09 -0.33
CA GLY A 166 1.04 14.20 -1.23
C GLY A 166 0.59 15.46 -0.48
N ASP A 167 -0.37 16.20 -1.08
CA ASP A 167 -0.95 17.36 -0.40
C ASP A 167 -1.97 16.89 0.63
N GLY A 168 -2.04 17.56 1.79
CA GLY A 168 -3.01 17.22 2.81
C GLY A 168 -2.50 17.48 4.22
N SER A 169 -3.25 17.10 5.21
CA SER A 169 -2.72 16.96 6.57
C SER A 169 -2.64 15.47 6.87
N ASP A 170 -1.44 14.97 6.74
CA ASP A 170 -1.15 13.55 6.67
C ASP A 170 -0.52 13.03 7.97
N GLY A 171 -0.65 11.72 8.19
CA GLY A 171 -0.03 11.03 9.30
C GLY A 171 0.85 9.88 8.85
N CYS A 172 2.08 9.82 9.36
CA CYS A 172 3.00 8.71 9.14
C CYS A 172 3.44 8.16 10.49
N TRP A 173 3.36 6.85 10.64
CA TRP A 173 3.92 6.08 11.74
C TRP A 173 4.81 5.00 11.13
N GLY A 174 6.12 5.13 11.33
CA GLY A 174 7.10 4.15 10.86
C GLY A 174 6.91 2.83 11.57
N GLY A 175 7.27 2.75 12.79
CA GLY A 175 7.23 1.55 13.62
C GLY A 175 8.62 1.13 14.06
N PRO A 176 8.82 -0.13 14.45
CA PRO A 176 10.16 -0.64 14.69
C PRO A 176 10.93 -0.89 13.38
N GLY A 177 12.02 -0.17 13.15
CA GLY A 177 12.88 -0.28 11.96
C GLY A 177 13.47 1.05 11.54
N ASP A 178 14.36 1.05 10.56
CA ASP A 178 14.93 2.30 10.02
C ASP A 178 14.00 2.84 8.92
N ASP A 179 13.12 3.77 9.27
CA ASP A 179 12.01 4.22 8.44
C ASP A 179 12.30 5.51 7.68
N VAL A 180 11.53 5.72 6.61
CA VAL A 180 11.56 6.96 5.83
C VAL A 180 10.16 7.51 5.67
N CYS A 181 9.90 8.67 6.27
CA CYS A 181 8.70 9.45 6.09
C CYS A 181 8.99 10.70 5.25
N VAL A 182 8.30 10.84 4.14
CA VAL A 182 8.35 12.02 3.27
C VAL A 182 6.96 12.61 3.19
N MET A 183 6.74 13.68 3.97
CA MET A 183 5.47 14.41 3.97
C MET A 183 5.46 15.42 2.82
N GLY A 184 4.29 15.88 2.46
CA GLY A 184 4.09 16.82 1.38
C GLY A 184 3.82 18.24 1.85
N PRO A 185 3.09 19.04 1.04
CA PRO A 185 2.48 20.26 1.52
C PRO A 185 1.33 19.99 2.46
N GLY A 186 1.41 20.44 3.70
CA GLY A 186 0.36 20.25 4.70
C GLY A 186 0.82 20.57 6.11
N GLN A 187 -0.06 20.36 7.05
CA GLN A 187 0.29 20.30 8.46
C GLN A 187 0.31 18.84 8.86
N ASP A 188 1.50 18.28 8.86
CA ASP A 188 1.67 16.85 8.90
C ASP A 188 2.24 16.37 10.24
N GLY A 189 1.97 15.11 10.54
CA GLY A 189 2.52 14.41 11.70
C GLY A 189 3.32 13.19 11.28
N CYS A 190 4.61 13.14 11.68
CA CYS A 190 5.44 12.00 11.39
C CYS A 190 6.08 11.48 12.67
N HIS A 191 5.95 10.19 12.92
CA HIS A 191 6.51 9.45 14.03
C HIS A 191 7.41 8.34 13.46
N GLY A 192 8.73 8.41 13.72
CA GLY A 192 9.68 7.36 13.36
C GLY A 192 9.44 6.11 14.20
N GLU A 193 9.32 6.27 15.50
CA GLU A 193 9.24 5.23 16.53
C GLU A 193 10.62 4.62 16.80
N GLU A 194 10.79 3.25 16.83
CA GLU A 194 12.07 2.63 17.16
C GLU A 194 12.94 2.45 15.90
N GLY A 195 14.15 3.02 15.86
CA GLY A 195 15.08 2.86 14.74
C GLY A 195 15.87 4.12 14.40
N ASN A 196 16.60 4.10 13.28
CA ASN A 196 17.30 5.29 12.82
C ASN A 196 16.55 5.90 11.63
N ASP A 197 15.65 6.81 11.92
CA ASP A 197 14.63 7.26 11.00
C ASP A 197 15.05 8.49 10.20
N ARG A 198 14.37 8.68 9.06
CA ARG A 198 14.49 9.88 8.22
C ARG A 198 13.14 10.50 8.00
N LEU A 199 12.91 11.66 8.62
CA LEU A 199 11.64 12.34 8.64
C LEU A 199 11.75 13.69 7.92
N TYR A 200 10.96 13.84 6.84
CA TYR A 200 10.92 15.06 6.03
C TYR A 200 9.50 15.65 6.10
N GLY A 201 9.35 16.80 6.75
CA GLY A 201 8.05 17.45 6.96
C GLY A 201 7.47 18.06 5.68
N GLY A 202 8.31 18.71 4.88
CA GLY A 202 7.85 19.35 3.66
C GLY A 202 7.54 20.83 3.83
N ALA A 203 6.40 21.27 3.30
CA ALA A 203 6.00 22.66 3.37
C ALA A 203 4.89 22.85 4.42
N GLN A 204 4.92 23.99 5.12
CA GLN A 204 4.07 24.35 6.25
C GLN A 204 4.55 23.75 7.59
N PRO A 205 3.93 24.14 8.71
CA PRO A 205 4.37 23.67 10.02
C PRO A 205 4.01 22.22 10.29
N ASP A 206 5.02 21.38 10.50
CA ASP A 206 4.89 19.96 10.73
C ASP A 206 5.29 19.56 12.15
N GLN A 207 4.90 18.35 12.56
CA GLN A 207 5.30 17.74 13.82
C GLN A 207 6.06 16.44 13.53
N LEU A 208 7.38 16.47 13.80
CA LEU A 208 8.26 15.32 13.57
C LEU A 208 8.75 14.78 14.92
N TYR A 209 8.56 13.51 15.15
CA TYR A 209 9.01 12.78 16.31
C TYR A 209 9.91 11.64 15.85
N GLY A 210 11.23 11.75 16.11
CA GLY A 210 12.18 10.67 15.80
C GLY A 210 11.84 9.42 16.60
N GLY A 211 12.01 9.46 17.88
CA GLY A 211 11.82 8.34 18.79
C GLY A 211 13.15 7.82 19.31
N PRO A 212 13.16 6.57 19.81
CA PRO A 212 14.40 5.92 20.23
C PRO A 212 15.27 5.51 19.04
N GLY A 213 16.41 6.15 18.85
CA GLY A 213 17.34 5.84 17.77
C GLY A 213 18.30 6.98 17.47
N TYR A 214 18.80 6.99 16.27
CA TYR A 214 19.61 8.10 15.75
C TYR A 214 18.93 8.71 14.53
N ASP A 215 18.09 9.72 14.76
CA ASP A 215 17.09 10.17 13.84
C ASP A 215 17.48 11.47 13.11
N PHE A 216 17.16 11.50 11.83
CA PHE A 216 17.26 12.68 11.00
C PHE A 216 15.88 13.30 10.78
N CYS A 217 15.70 14.56 11.18
CA CYS A 217 14.47 15.31 10.94
C CYS A 217 14.75 16.60 10.16
N ASP A 218 14.05 16.77 9.05
CA ASP A 218 14.02 18.02 8.29
C ASP A 218 12.57 18.52 8.15
N GLY A 219 12.21 19.53 8.92
CA GLY A 219 10.88 20.14 8.85
C GLY A 219 10.62 20.96 7.58
N GLY A 220 11.62 21.10 6.69
CA GLY A 220 11.48 21.85 5.44
C GLY A 220 11.28 23.36 5.63
N PRO A 221 10.72 24.09 4.64
CA PRO A 221 10.54 25.53 4.68
C PRO A 221 9.42 26.01 5.63
N GLY A 222 8.64 25.12 6.18
CA GLY A 222 7.67 25.40 7.23
C GLY A 222 8.33 25.69 8.60
N TRP A 223 7.55 26.16 9.56
CA TRP A 223 8.00 26.36 10.94
C TRP A 223 7.45 25.19 11.79
N GLY A 224 7.91 23.98 11.51
CA GLY A 224 7.51 22.79 12.23
C GLY A 224 8.25 22.61 13.56
N LYS A 225 7.84 21.60 14.32
CA LYS A 225 8.51 21.18 15.56
C LYS A 225 9.11 19.79 15.33
N SER A 226 10.38 19.67 15.65
CA SER A 226 11.08 18.38 15.69
C SER A 226 11.35 18.00 17.13
N HIS A 227 11.01 16.76 17.49
CA HIS A 227 11.19 16.21 18.82
C HIS A 227 11.97 14.89 18.70
N GLU A 228 12.87 14.65 19.67
CA GLU A 228 13.65 13.41 19.72
C GLU A 228 14.38 13.10 18.40
N CYS A 229 14.97 14.14 17.80
CA CYS A 229 15.75 14.04 16.58
C CYS A 229 17.20 14.44 16.84
N ASP A 230 18.15 13.65 16.40
CA ASP A 230 19.59 13.83 16.65
C ASP A 230 20.25 14.72 15.61
N ILE A 231 19.81 14.64 14.36
CA ILE A 231 20.36 15.39 13.23
C ILE A 231 19.22 16.05 12.44
N GLY A 232 19.51 17.24 11.93
CA GLY A 232 18.61 17.99 11.07
C GLY A 232 19.08 19.43 10.96
N PRO A 233 18.55 20.23 10.04
CA PRO A 233 18.85 21.65 9.99
C PRO A 233 18.33 22.32 11.26
N ARG A 234 19.26 22.74 12.13
CA ARG A 234 18.92 23.55 13.32
C ARG A 234 18.48 24.93 12.86
N ARG A 235 17.25 25.24 13.05
CA ARG A 235 16.67 26.56 12.81
C ARG A 235 16.26 27.24 14.09
#